data_eedf0df744ae7b7127e5d005f7b2b64b
#
_entry.id   eedf0df744ae7b7127e5d005f7b2b64b
#
_cell.length_a   1.000
_cell.length_b   1.000
_cell.length_c   1.000
_cell.angle_alpha   90.00
_cell.angle_beta   90.00
_cell.angle_gamma   90.00
#
_symmetry.space_group_name_H-M   'P 1'
#
loop_
_entity.id
_entity.type
_entity.pdbx_description
1 polymer ?
#
loop_
_entity_poly.entity_id
_entity_poly.type
_entity_poly.pdbx_seq_one_letter_code
_entity_poly.pdbx_strand_id
1 'polypeptide(L)'
;MKVTQVAIRPSQASDAAGRPSLTPELLAATGARYSRNNEGLEAIISKINPANPDASVDSIFRMVDYGHQSILDMVPVAMFIDDISIWLAYYIWSLCPTAGGQESSTRYIKISPDSVISPGILGIPTEQIGDWGKLMDRAFESYSTALNFWEAIAKKNPEVTKIPSSLFAENSESSRKKVGRMLRNYAFDRARYFLPLAAATNIMLSMSARGWVQLCQYLLSSPLTEPKLLGEKIKQELSLSTSRMLKHAVEKHQLCKVYRKSLRT
;
A
#
# COMPACT_ATOMS: atom_id res chain seq x y z
N MET A 1 4.41 -9.16 8.47
CA MET A 1 3.54 -8.75 7.33
C MET A 1 2.09 -9.08 7.63
N LYS A 2 1.20 -8.08 7.57
CA LYS A 2 -0.24 -8.19 7.70
C LYS A 2 -0.92 -7.38 6.60
N VAL A 3 -2.03 -7.86 6.06
CA VAL A 3 -2.88 -7.12 5.12
C VAL A 3 -4.28 -7.03 5.74
N THR A 4 -4.93 -5.88 5.63
CA THR A 4 -6.28 -5.66 6.17
C THR A 4 -7.06 -4.79 5.21
N GLN A 5 -8.12 -5.34 4.62
CA GLN A 5 -9.09 -4.56 3.86
C GLN A 5 -10.02 -3.79 4.81
N VAL A 6 -10.31 -2.54 4.48
CA VAL A 6 -11.23 -1.71 5.28
C VAL A 6 -12.53 -1.46 4.52
N ALA A 7 -13.65 -1.45 5.27
CA ALA A 7 -14.94 -1.06 4.74
C ALA A 7 -15.03 0.48 4.64
N ILE A 8 -15.58 0.97 3.53
CA ILE A 8 -15.85 2.39 3.29
C ILE A 8 -17.35 2.62 3.36
N ARG A 9 -17.78 3.60 4.14
CA ARG A 9 -19.19 3.99 4.28
C ARG A 9 -19.34 5.51 4.25
N PRO A 10 -20.53 6.06 3.91
CA PRO A 10 -20.81 7.48 4.07
C PRO A 10 -20.59 7.96 5.51
N SER A 11 -20.03 9.16 5.68
CA SER A 11 -19.68 9.72 6.99
C SER A 11 -20.90 10.10 7.83
N GLN A 12 -22.03 10.43 7.20
CA GLN A 12 -23.26 10.83 7.87
C GLN A 12 -24.30 9.72 7.75
N ALA A 13 -24.41 8.90 8.79
CA ALA A 13 -25.32 7.74 8.83
C ALA A 13 -26.81 8.16 8.76
N SER A 14 -27.18 9.35 9.29
CA SER A 14 -28.53 9.90 9.20
C SER A 14 -28.93 10.25 7.77
N ASP A 15 -27.99 10.79 6.98
CA ASP A 15 -28.23 11.13 5.57
C ASP A 15 -28.17 9.92 4.65
N ALA A 16 -27.57 8.83 5.13
CA ALA A 16 -27.52 7.55 4.43
C ALA A 16 -28.77 6.68 4.68
N ALA A 17 -29.64 7.06 5.63
CA ALA A 17 -30.88 6.34 5.90
C ALA A 17 -31.76 6.32 4.64
N GLY A 18 -32.11 5.12 4.16
CA GLY A 18 -32.89 4.93 2.94
C GLY A 18 -32.09 4.98 1.63
N ARG A 19 -30.79 5.24 1.67
CA ARG A 19 -29.96 5.13 0.46
C ARG A 19 -29.60 3.68 0.17
N PRO A 20 -29.51 3.31 -1.13
CA PRO A 20 -29.12 1.96 -1.50
C PRO A 20 -27.74 1.61 -0.97
N SER A 21 -27.62 0.44 -0.33
CA SER A 21 -26.35 -0.14 0.09
C SER A 21 -26.02 -1.32 -0.82
N LEU A 22 -24.91 -1.25 -1.52
CA LEU A 22 -24.48 -2.27 -2.49
C LEU A 22 -23.14 -2.85 -2.04
N THR A 23 -23.02 -4.18 -2.16
CA THR A 23 -21.70 -4.82 -2.02
C THR A 23 -20.77 -4.38 -3.17
N PRO A 24 -19.45 -4.47 -3.04
CA PRO A 24 -18.52 -4.02 -4.08
C PRO A 24 -18.81 -4.61 -5.47
N GLU A 25 -19.03 -5.91 -5.56
CA GLU A 25 -19.35 -6.56 -6.84
C GLU A 25 -20.74 -6.16 -7.37
N LEU A 26 -21.72 -5.98 -6.50
CA LEU A 26 -23.06 -5.53 -6.89
C LEU A 26 -23.06 -4.07 -7.36
N LEU A 27 -22.22 -3.21 -6.75
CA LEU A 27 -21.99 -1.85 -7.24
C LEU A 27 -21.48 -1.86 -8.69
N ALA A 28 -20.46 -2.66 -8.97
CA ALA A 28 -19.91 -2.78 -10.32
C ALA A 28 -20.93 -3.34 -11.32
N ALA A 29 -21.71 -4.35 -10.92
CA ALA A 29 -22.76 -4.92 -11.75
C ALA A 29 -23.88 -3.91 -12.03
N THR A 30 -24.27 -3.12 -11.04
CA THR A 30 -25.26 -2.04 -11.17
C THR A 30 -24.76 -0.96 -12.12
N GLY A 31 -23.53 -0.50 -11.98
CA GLY A 31 -22.89 0.47 -12.88
C GLY A 31 -22.80 -0.03 -14.33
N ALA A 32 -22.49 -1.31 -14.53
CA ALA A 32 -22.48 -1.92 -15.86
C ALA A 32 -23.86 -1.97 -16.50
N ARG A 33 -24.93 -2.17 -15.72
CA ARG A 33 -26.33 -2.08 -16.22
C ARG A 33 -26.73 -0.64 -16.48
N TYR A 34 -26.37 0.27 -15.58
CA TYR A 34 -26.66 1.70 -15.71
C TYR A 34 -26.15 2.27 -17.05
N SER A 35 -24.95 1.87 -17.48
CA SER A 35 -24.37 2.32 -18.75
C SER A 35 -25.10 1.82 -20.00
N ARG A 36 -26.07 0.91 -19.85
CA ARG A 36 -26.82 0.26 -20.95
C ARG A 36 -28.34 0.43 -20.86
N ASN A 37 -28.79 1.26 -19.93
CA ASN A 37 -30.18 1.44 -19.64
C ASN A 37 -30.45 2.90 -19.23
N ASN A 38 -31.49 3.49 -19.79
CA ASN A 38 -31.92 4.87 -19.52
C ASN A 38 -32.96 5.00 -18.41
N GLU A 39 -33.29 3.91 -17.71
CA GLU A 39 -34.36 3.91 -16.70
C GLU A 39 -33.91 4.58 -15.37
N GLY A 40 -32.61 4.83 -15.17
CA GLY A 40 -32.07 5.42 -13.96
C GLY A 40 -31.77 4.40 -12.85
N LEU A 41 -31.14 4.87 -11.75
CA LEU A 41 -30.60 4.01 -10.68
C LEU A 41 -31.69 3.24 -9.94
N GLU A 42 -32.78 3.91 -9.55
CA GLU A 42 -33.86 3.31 -8.75
C GLU A 42 -34.51 2.13 -9.48
N ALA A 43 -34.79 2.30 -10.78
CA ALA A 43 -35.36 1.23 -11.60
C ALA A 43 -34.42 0.05 -11.80
N ILE A 44 -33.10 0.29 -11.83
CA ILE A 44 -32.12 -0.79 -11.93
C ILE A 44 -32.02 -1.56 -10.61
N ILE A 45 -32.01 -0.85 -9.48
CA ILE A 45 -31.94 -1.46 -8.15
C ILE A 45 -33.21 -2.24 -7.84
N SER A 46 -34.39 -1.75 -8.20
CA SER A 46 -35.66 -2.45 -7.98
C SER A 46 -35.73 -3.82 -8.68
N LYS A 47 -34.95 -4.03 -9.72
CA LYS A 47 -34.82 -5.31 -10.43
C LYS A 47 -33.89 -6.32 -9.77
N ILE A 48 -33.15 -5.91 -8.73
CA ILE A 48 -32.28 -6.82 -7.98
C ILE A 48 -33.15 -7.61 -7.01
N ASN A 49 -33.09 -8.93 -7.10
CA ASN A 49 -33.79 -9.78 -6.14
C ASN A 49 -33.07 -9.73 -4.77
N PRO A 50 -33.70 -9.18 -3.71
CA PRO A 50 -33.07 -9.07 -2.40
C PRO A 50 -32.71 -10.42 -1.77
N ALA A 51 -33.46 -11.49 -2.12
CA ALA A 51 -33.21 -12.84 -1.63
C ALA A 51 -32.03 -13.53 -2.34
N ASN A 52 -31.66 -13.05 -3.54
CA ASN A 52 -30.52 -13.58 -4.31
C ASN A 52 -29.86 -12.48 -5.14
N PRO A 53 -29.16 -11.55 -4.49
CA PRO A 53 -28.45 -10.47 -5.19
C PRO A 53 -27.31 -11.00 -6.08
N ASP A 54 -26.74 -12.15 -5.75
CA ASP A 54 -25.66 -12.79 -6.47
C ASP A 54 -26.02 -13.16 -7.92
N ALA A 55 -27.23 -13.57 -8.18
CA ALA A 55 -27.70 -13.83 -9.55
C ALA A 55 -27.55 -12.58 -10.46
N SER A 56 -27.72 -11.39 -9.86
CA SER A 56 -27.53 -10.13 -10.55
C SER A 56 -26.07 -9.83 -10.83
N VAL A 57 -25.17 -10.22 -9.94
CA VAL A 57 -23.72 -10.07 -10.11
C VAL A 57 -23.20 -11.05 -11.15
N ASP A 58 -23.55 -12.32 -11.07
CA ASP A 58 -23.05 -13.39 -11.94
C ASP A 58 -23.31 -13.12 -13.41
N SER A 59 -24.49 -12.59 -13.75
CA SER A 59 -24.84 -12.27 -15.13
C SER A 59 -23.91 -11.24 -15.76
N ILE A 60 -23.46 -10.26 -14.98
CA ILE A 60 -22.55 -9.20 -15.43
C ILE A 60 -21.10 -9.65 -15.40
N PHE A 61 -20.69 -10.38 -14.36
CA PHE A 61 -19.31 -10.81 -14.23
C PHE A 61 -18.90 -11.86 -15.27
N ARG A 62 -19.84 -12.58 -15.86
CA ARG A 62 -19.56 -13.37 -17.09
C ARG A 62 -19.00 -12.51 -18.22
N MET A 63 -19.37 -11.24 -18.31
CA MET A 63 -18.83 -10.32 -19.31
C MET A 63 -17.36 -9.95 -19.04
N VAL A 64 -16.92 -9.96 -17.79
CA VAL A 64 -15.52 -9.78 -17.43
C VAL A 64 -14.66 -10.89 -18.03
N ASP A 65 -15.16 -12.11 -18.03
CA ASP A 65 -14.49 -13.27 -18.62
C ASP A 65 -14.30 -13.13 -20.15
N TYR A 66 -15.22 -12.42 -20.79
CA TYR A 66 -15.12 -12.07 -22.22
C TYR A 66 -14.31 -10.79 -22.50
N GLY A 67 -13.57 -10.25 -21.49
CA GLY A 67 -12.66 -9.13 -21.68
C GLY A 67 -13.17 -7.76 -21.24
N HIS A 68 -14.40 -7.62 -20.73
CA HIS A 68 -14.93 -6.35 -20.21
C HIS A 68 -14.39 -6.04 -18.81
N GLN A 69 -13.07 -5.97 -18.67
CA GLN A 69 -12.39 -5.77 -17.39
C GLN A 69 -12.64 -4.38 -16.77
N SER A 70 -13.10 -3.39 -17.53
CA SER A 70 -13.46 -2.06 -17.02
C SER A 70 -14.55 -2.08 -15.95
N ILE A 71 -15.38 -3.14 -15.91
CA ILE A 71 -16.37 -3.33 -14.85
C ILE A 71 -15.69 -3.39 -13.48
N LEU A 72 -14.48 -3.91 -13.41
CA LEU A 72 -13.70 -4.08 -12.20
C LEU A 72 -13.07 -2.76 -11.71
N ASP A 73 -13.00 -1.75 -12.58
CA ASP A 73 -12.53 -0.42 -12.20
C ASP A 73 -13.57 0.34 -11.35
N MET A 74 -14.82 -0.09 -11.37
CA MET A 74 -15.90 0.50 -10.56
C MET A 74 -15.95 -0.02 -9.12
N VAL A 75 -15.07 -0.94 -8.72
CA VAL A 75 -15.01 -1.51 -7.38
C VAL A 75 -13.85 -0.86 -6.60
N PRO A 76 -14.10 0.14 -5.74
CA PRO A 76 -13.04 0.71 -4.91
C PRO A 76 -12.70 -0.25 -3.76
N VAL A 77 -11.40 -0.49 -3.55
CA VAL A 77 -10.89 -1.29 -2.43
C VAL A 77 -9.73 -0.55 -1.78
N ALA A 78 -9.76 -0.44 -0.46
CA ALA A 78 -8.68 0.14 0.33
C ALA A 78 -8.11 -0.90 1.28
N MET A 79 -6.78 -1.03 1.33
CA MET A 79 -6.08 -1.94 2.22
C MET A 79 -4.93 -1.25 2.93
N PHE A 80 -4.72 -1.65 4.19
CA PHE A 80 -3.50 -1.37 4.96
C PHE A 80 -2.61 -2.59 4.90
N ILE A 81 -1.34 -2.37 4.64
CA ILE A 81 -0.30 -3.39 4.51
C ILE A 81 0.80 -3.04 5.47
N ASP A 82 0.97 -3.86 6.50
CA ASP A 82 1.92 -3.66 7.58
C ASP A 82 3.12 -4.60 7.46
N ASP A 83 4.26 -4.16 7.92
CA ASP A 83 5.51 -4.92 8.04
C ASP A 83 5.98 -5.51 6.70
N ILE A 84 6.14 -4.66 5.71
CA ILE A 84 6.82 -4.97 4.45
C ILE A 84 8.13 -4.21 4.36
N SER A 85 9.08 -4.69 3.56
CA SER A 85 10.33 -3.98 3.33
C SER A 85 10.12 -2.65 2.61
N ILE A 86 10.97 -1.66 2.88
CA ILE A 86 11.00 -0.38 2.12
C ILE A 86 11.16 -0.69 0.62
N TRP A 87 11.96 -1.70 0.27
CA TRP A 87 12.10 -2.14 -1.12
C TRP A 87 10.75 -2.57 -1.72
N LEU A 88 9.98 -3.41 -1.00
CA LEU A 88 8.70 -3.90 -1.50
C LEU A 88 7.67 -2.77 -1.59
N ALA A 89 7.66 -1.85 -0.63
CA ALA A 89 6.80 -0.66 -0.69
C ALA A 89 7.10 0.19 -1.93
N TYR A 90 8.37 0.49 -2.19
CA TYR A 90 8.79 1.19 -3.40
C TYR A 90 8.40 0.43 -4.67
N TYR A 91 8.60 -0.89 -4.69
CA TYR A 91 8.23 -1.73 -5.82
C TYR A 91 6.73 -1.67 -6.11
N ILE A 92 5.88 -1.74 -5.08
CA ILE A 92 4.42 -1.59 -5.21
C ILE A 92 4.05 -0.23 -5.81
N TRP A 93 4.63 0.86 -5.31
CA TRP A 93 4.40 2.19 -5.86
C TRP A 93 4.75 2.28 -7.35
N SER A 94 5.83 1.63 -7.77
CA SER A 94 6.24 1.59 -9.18
C SER A 94 5.27 0.82 -10.07
N LEU A 95 4.56 -0.17 -9.52
CA LEU A 95 3.58 -0.99 -10.23
C LEU A 95 2.18 -0.37 -10.26
N CYS A 96 1.87 0.55 -9.33
CA CYS A 96 0.53 1.09 -9.12
C CYS A 96 0.51 2.62 -9.27
N PRO A 97 0.84 3.19 -10.44
CA PRO A 97 0.96 4.65 -10.61
C PRO A 97 -0.35 5.42 -10.42
N THR A 98 -1.50 4.74 -10.49
CA THR A 98 -2.83 5.34 -10.31
C THR A 98 -3.41 5.12 -8.92
N ALA A 99 -2.70 4.42 -8.02
CA ALA A 99 -3.16 4.21 -6.65
C ALA A 99 -3.04 5.50 -5.83
N GLY A 100 -4.08 5.80 -5.04
CA GLY A 100 -3.97 6.74 -3.93
C GLY A 100 -3.46 6.03 -2.68
N GLY A 101 -2.64 6.70 -1.86
CA GLY A 101 -2.19 6.06 -0.62
C GLY A 101 -1.18 6.86 0.17
N GLN A 102 -0.72 6.28 1.25
CA GLN A 102 0.30 6.84 2.14
C GLN A 102 1.25 5.73 2.59
N GLU A 103 2.49 6.11 2.85
CA GLU A 103 3.52 5.23 3.41
C GLU A 103 4.05 5.82 4.71
N SER A 104 4.50 4.98 5.64
CA SER A 104 5.18 5.41 6.86
C SER A 104 6.43 6.22 6.50
N SER A 105 6.44 7.48 6.92
CA SER A 105 7.44 8.44 6.46
C SER A 105 8.77 8.31 7.20
N THR A 106 9.81 7.91 6.51
CA THR A 106 11.19 7.92 7.00
C THR A 106 11.75 9.33 7.29
N ARG A 107 10.98 10.37 6.97
CA ARG A 107 11.31 11.78 7.29
C ARG A 107 10.79 12.23 8.65
N TYR A 108 9.88 11.49 9.26
CA TYR A 108 9.21 11.85 10.52
C TYR A 108 9.31 10.77 11.58
N ILE A 109 9.63 9.54 11.19
CA ILE A 109 9.69 8.38 12.07
C ILE A 109 11.12 7.88 12.12
N LYS A 110 11.64 7.68 13.34
CA LYS A 110 12.92 6.99 13.54
C LYS A 110 12.67 5.49 13.35
N ILE A 111 13.39 4.90 12.41
CA ILE A 111 13.35 3.45 12.20
C ILE A 111 14.28 2.78 13.22
N SER A 112 13.77 1.74 13.89
CA SER A 112 14.53 0.94 14.85
C SER A 112 15.32 -0.18 14.16
N PRO A 113 16.50 -0.58 14.66
CA PRO A 113 17.16 -1.80 14.20
C PRO A 113 16.33 -3.07 14.31
N ASP A 114 15.40 -3.11 15.30
CA ASP A 114 14.48 -4.24 15.47
C ASP A 114 13.38 -4.31 14.38
N SER A 115 13.22 -3.20 13.62
CA SER A 115 12.23 -3.10 12.56
C SER A 115 12.83 -3.51 11.20
N VAL A 116 13.31 -4.74 11.10
CA VAL A 116 13.87 -5.33 9.87
C VAL A 116 13.07 -6.57 9.50
N ILE A 117 12.75 -6.70 8.21
CA ILE A 117 12.08 -7.90 7.70
C ILE A 117 12.98 -9.10 7.88
N SER A 118 12.43 -10.19 8.39
CA SER A 118 13.22 -11.40 8.68
C SER A 118 13.92 -11.95 7.44
N PRO A 119 15.15 -12.46 7.55
CA PRO A 119 15.91 -12.96 6.41
C PRO A 119 15.19 -14.09 5.67
N GLY A 120 14.42 -14.94 6.36
CA GLY A 120 13.63 -15.99 5.72
C GLY A 120 12.53 -15.46 4.80
N ILE A 121 11.87 -14.35 5.17
CA ILE A 121 10.87 -13.68 4.32
C ILE A 121 11.55 -13.05 3.10
N LEU A 122 12.75 -12.51 3.26
CA LEU A 122 13.53 -11.94 2.17
C LEU A 122 14.17 -13.01 1.26
N GLY A 123 14.13 -14.28 1.66
CA GLY A 123 14.75 -15.38 0.92
C GLY A 123 16.28 -15.43 1.05
N ILE A 124 16.82 -14.87 2.16
CA ILE A 124 18.25 -14.94 2.45
C ILE A 124 18.62 -16.39 2.80
N PRO A 125 19.60 -17.01 2.13
CA PRO A 125 20.04 -18.35 2.44
C PRO A 125 20.55 -18.48 3.88
N THR A 126 20.33 -19.63 4.51
CA THR A 126 20.66 -19.85 5.94
C THR A 126 22.14 -19.58 6.24
N GLU A 127 23.03 -19.98 5.33
CA GLU A 127 24.48 -19.77 5.44
C GLU A 127 24.90 -18.29 5.36
N GLN A 128 24.04 -17.41 4.85
CA GLN A 128 24.32 -15.98 4.70
C GLN A 128 23.66 -15.11 5.79
N ILE A 129 22.84 -15.69 6.68
CA ILE A 129 22.12 -14.95 7.72
C ILE A 129 23.09 -14.17 8.62
N GLY A 130 24.22 -14.76 8.97
CA GLY A 130 25.21 -14.10 9.83
C GLY A 130 25.84 -12.85 9.18
N ASP A 131 26.15 -12.91 7.91
CA ASP A 131 26.73 -11.77 7.20
C ASP A 131 25.66 -10.72 6.85
N TRP A 132 24.45 -11.16 6.56
CA TRP A 132 23.29 -10.27 6.43
C TRP A 132 23.03 -9.49 7.73
N GLY A 133 23.08 -10.15 8.90
CA GLY A 133 22.96 -9.50 10.20
C GLY A 133 24.01 -8.41 10.41
N LYS A 134 25.29 -8.70 10.19
CA LYS A 134 26.37 -7.71 10.26
C LYS A 134 26.16 -6.51 9.33
N LEU A 135 25.60 -6.76 8.13
CA LEU A 135 25.28 -5.69 7.18
C LEU A 135 24.18 -4.79 7.72
N MET A 136 23.12 -5.36 8.29
CA MET A 136 22.02 -4.60 8.91
C MET A 136 22.53 -3.75 10.09
N ASP A 137 23.34 -4.34 10.99
CA ASP A 137 23.94 -3.65 12.12
C ASP A 137 24.76 -2.43 11.67
N ARG A 138 25.63 -2.62 10.67
CA ARG A 138 26.45 -1.53 10.08
C ARG A 138 25.58 -0.43 9.46
N ALA A 139 24.51 -0.79 8.76
CA ALA A 139 23.60 0.18 8.15
C ALA A 139 22.89 1.03 9.21
N PHE A 140 22.40 0.42 10.29
CA PHE A 140 21.75 1.14 11.38
C PHE A 140 22.73 1.94 12.24
N GLU A 141 23.96 1.49 12.43
CA GLU A 141 25.03 2.27 13.06
C GLU A 141 25.32 3.55 12.24
N SER A 142 25.45 3.39 10.92
CA SER A 142 25.63 4.52 9.99
C SER A 142 24.45 5.48 10.03
N TYR A 143 23.21 4.95 10.05
CA TYR A 143 22.00 5.75 10.19
C TYR A 143 21.97 6.55 11.49
N SER A 144 22.29 5.92 12.61
CA SER A 144 22.33 6.56 13.93
C SER A 144 23.42 7.64 14.02
N THR A 145 24.59 7.36 13.46
CA THR A 145 25.71 8.32 13.36
C THR A 145 25.30 9.53 12.51
N ALA A 146 24.68 9.30 11.35
CA ALA A 146 24.18 10.36 10.48
C ALA A 146 23.08 11.19 11.15
N LEU A 147 22.16 10.57 11.89
CA LEU A 147 21.13 11.31 12.66
C LEU A 147 21.77 12.27 13.66
N ASN A 148 22.69 11.79 14.47
CA ASN A 148 23.37 12.61 15.48
C ASN A 148 24.17 13.74 14.82
N PHE A 149 24.88 13.45 13.75
CA PHE A 149 25.67 14.44 13.00
C PHE A 149 24.76 15.55 12.44
N TRP A 150 23.71 15.21 11.70
CA TRP A 150 22.84 16.19 11.09
C TRP A 150 21.99 16.98 12.10
N GLU A 151 21.61 16.36 13.22
CA GLU A 151 20.95 17.07 14.31
C GLU A 151 21.89 18.10 14.97
N ALA A 152 23.16 17.75 15.16
CA ALA A 152 24.18 18.66 15.69
C ALA A 152 24.43 19.84 14.72
N ILE A 153 24.54 19.56 13.41
CA ILE A 153 24.68 20.60 12.38
C ILE A 153 23.47 21.55 12.39
N ALA A 154 22.26 21.01 12.44
CA ALA A 154 21.03 21.80 12.44
C ALA A 154 20.90 22.67 13.71
N LYS A 155 21.32 22.17 14.87
CA LYS A 155 21.35 22.94 16.13
C LYS A 155 22.39 24.07 16.11
N LYS A 156 23.56 23.81 15.51
CA LYS A 156 24.64 24.79 15.42
C LYS A 156 24.37 25.87 14.38
N ASN A 157 23.72 25.51 13.26
CA ASN A 157 23.45 26.39 12.14
C ASN A 157 21.94 26.30 11.76
N PRO A 158 21.04 26.87 12.57
CA PRO A 158 19.59 26.76 12.32
C PRO A 158 19.13 27.26 10.95
N GLU A 159 19.86 28.20 10.36
CA GLU A 159 19.58 28.78 9.03
C GLU A 159 19.56 27.74 7.90
N VAL A 160 20.35 26.64 8.01
CA VAL A 160 20.35 25.57 7.00
C VAL A 160 19.03 24.77 6.96
N THR A 161 18.24 24.87 8.02
CA THR A 161 17.00 24.10 8.18
C THR A 161 15.79 24.78 7.53
N LYS A 162 15.90 26.03 7.10
CA LYS A 162 14.80 26.89 6.63
C LYS A 162 13.67 27.06 7.67
N ILE A 163 13.95 26.83 8.94
CA ILE A 163 13.01 27.13 10.02
C ILE A 163 12.92 28.65 10.17
N PRO A 164 11.70 29.25 10.20
CA PRO A 164 11.56 30.70 10.36
C PRO A 164 12.25 31.20 11.62
N SER A 165 13.05 32.28 11.49
CA SER A 165 13.78 32.89 12.63
C SER A 165 12.84 33.35 13.74
N SER A 166 11.61 33.73 13.41
CA SER A 166 10.56 34.08 14.39
C SER A 166 10.25 32.96 15.36
N LEU A 167 10.31 31.68 14.93
CA LEU A 167 10.10 30.53 15.80
C LEU A 167 11.22 30.30 16.80
N PHE A 168 12.45 30.74 16.47
CA PHE A 168 13.58 30.70 17.42
C PHE A 168 13.52 31.85 18.42
N ALA A 169 13.00 33.01 18.03
CA ALA A 169 12.85 34.16 18.89
C ALA A 169 11.68 34.00 19.91
N GLU A 170 10.69 33.18 19.56
CA GLU A 170 9.55 32.89 20.40
C GLU A 170 9.90 31.91 21.53
N ASN A 171 10.05 32.42 22.77
CA ASN A 171 10.53 31.61 23.89
C ASN A 171 9.43 30.82 24.64
N SER A 172 8.37 30.41 23.93
CA SER A 172 7.30 29.56 24.48
C SER A 172 7.69 28.09 24.48
N GLU A 173 7.12 27.30 25.40
CA GLU A 173 7.33 25.84 25.41
C GLU A 173 6.84 25.18 24.11
N SER A 174 5.74 25.67 23.56
CA SER A 174 5.19 25.21 22.29
C SER A 174 6.17 25.44 21.14
N SER A 175 6.75 26.63 21.01
CA SER A 175 7.73 26.95 19.96
C SER A 175 9.00 26.12 20.08
N ARG A 176 9.51 25.92 21.31
CA ARG A 176 10.66 25.04 21.55
C ARG A 176 10.41 23.60 21.11
N LYS A 177 9.22 23.04 21.44
CA LYS A 177 8.81 21.70 20.98
C LYS A 177 8.71 21.63 19.44
N LYS A 178 8.14 22.67 18.83
CA LYS A 178 8.00 22.76 17.37
C LYS A 178 9.36 22.84 16.67
N VAL A 179 10.24 23.72 17.15
CA VAL A 179 11.63 23.83 16.63
C VAL A 179 12.37 22.51 16.80
N GLY A 180 12.34 21.90 17.99
CA GLY A 180 12.99 20.61 18.23
C GLY A 180 12.52 19.50 17.29
N ARG A 181 11.22 19.46 16.97
CA ARG A 181 10.68 18.51 15.98
C ARG A 181 11.20 18.83 14.57
N MET A 182 11.25 20.10 14.18
CA MET A 182 11.73 20.50 12.85
C MET A 182 13.24 20.19 12.68
N LEU A 183 14.06 20.39 13.72
CA LEU A 183 15.47 20.03 13.70
C LEU A 183 15.67 18.51 13.53
N ARG A 184 14.88 17.71 14.26
CA ARG A 184 14.91 16.25 14.09
C ARG A 184 14.47 15.82 12.70
N ASN A 185 13.40 16.41 12.15
CA ASN A 185 12.94 16.10 10.80
C ASN A 185 14.02 16.41 9.75
N TYR A 186 14.76 17.51 9.94
CA TYR A 186 15.92 17.84 9.10
C TYR A 186 16.99 16.74 9.12
N ALA A 187 17.27 16.20 10.32
CA ALA A 187 18.21 15.09 10.46
C ALA A 187 17.70 13.79 9.83
N PHE A 188 16.43 13.43 10.06
CA PHE A 188 15.81 12.26 9.45
C PHE A 188 15.86 12.30 7.92
N ASP A 189 15.53 13.44 7.31
CA ASP A 189 15.50 13.60 5.85
C ASP A 189 16.88 13.33 5.20
N ARG A 190 17.97 13.49 5.95
CA ARG A 190 19.34 13.25 5.49
C ARG A 190 19.88 11.89 5.88
N ALA A 191 19.58 11.45 7.10
CA ALA A 191 20.07 10.16 7.60
C ALA A 191 19.38 8.97 6.92
N ARG A 192 18.13 9.12 6.46
CA ARG A 192 17.34 8.03 5.85
C ARG A 192 18.02 7.31 4.69
N TYR A 193 19.00 7.95 4.03
CA TYR A 193 19.75 7.33 2.94
C TYR A 193 20.66 6.19 3.39
N PHE A 194 20.90 6.07 4.70
CA PHE A 194 21.61 4.93 5.29
C PHE A 194 20.70 3.79 5.72
N LEU A 195 19.37 3.97 5.66
CA LEU A 195 18.44 2.88 6.00
C LEU A 195 18.59 1.73 5.01
N PRO A 196 18.70 0.48 5.51
CA PRO A 196 18.69 -0.68 4.62
C PRO A 196 17.31 -0.85 3.99
N LEU A 197 17.27 -1.30 2.75
CA LEU A 197 16.01 -1.57 2.03
C LEU A 197 15.18 -2.67 2.69
N ALA A 198 15.78 -3.49 3.56
CA ALA A 198 15.13 -4.49 4.38
C ALA A 198 14.41 -3.92 5.61
N ALA A 199 14.59 -2.62 5.93
CA ALA A 199 13.85 -1.99 7.03
C ALA A 199 12.34 -2.05 6.76
N ALA A 200 11.57 -2.33 7.84
CA ALA A 200 10.12 -2.45 7.74
C ALA A 200 9.44 -1.08 7.60
N THR A 201 8.41 -1.06 6.76
CA THR A 201 7.51 0.07 6.56
C THR A 201 6.07 -0.41 6.43
N ASN A 202 5.13 0.52 6.47
CA ASN A 202 3.71 0.25 6.28
C ASN A 202 3.18 1.14 5.16
N ILE A 203 2.25 0.63 4.37
CA ILE A 203 1.58 1.40 3.34
C ILE A 203 0.06 1.22 3.42
N MET A 204 -0.66 2.27 3.09
CA MET A 204 -2.09 2.23 2.81
C MET A 204 -2.28 2.55 1.35
N LEU A 205 -3.06 1.73 0.65
CA LEU A 205 -3.41 1.94 -0.75
C LEU A 205 -4.91 1.87 -0.95
N SER A 206 -5.40 2.73 -1.83
CA SER A 206 -6.77 2.71 -2.35
C SER A 206 -6.72 2.71 -3.87
N MET A 207 -7.30 1.71 -4.48
CA MET A 207 -7.43 1.58 -5.93
C MET A 207 -8.58 0.66 -6.30
N SER A 208 -8.87 0.54 -7.59
CA SER A 208 -9.90 -0.39 -8.07
C SER A 208 -9.50 -1.85 -7.83
N ALA A 209 -10.50 -2.72 -7.75
CA ALA A 209 -10.26 -4.15 -7.63
C ALA A 209 -9.43 -4.70 -8.80
N ARG A 210 -9.56 -4.12 -10.01
CA ARG A 210 -8.69 -4.45 -11.15
C ARG A 210 -7.23 -4.13 -10.85
N GLY A 211 -6.94 -2.98 -10.25
CA GLY A 211 -5.59 -2.61 -9.84
C GLY A 211 -5.00 -3.61 -8.85
N TRP A 212 -5.79 -4.05 -7.86
CA TRP A 212 -5.38 -5.09 -6.91
C TRP A 212 -5.13 -6.44 -7.58
N VAL A 213 -5.97 -6.85 -8.52
CA VAL A 213 -5.75 -8.09 -9.29
C VAL A 213 -4.47 -8.01 -10.10
N GLN A 214 -4.19 -6.88 -10.76
CA GLN A 214 -2.95 -6.67 -11.50
C GLN A 214 -1.73 -6.72 -10.57
N LEU A 215 -1.81 -6.05 -9.42
CA LEU A 215 -0.75 -6.11 -8.42
C LEU A 215 -0.48 -7.56 -7.97
N CYS A 216 -1.53 -8.34 -7.67
CA CYS A 216 -1.38 -9.77 -7.36
C CYS A 216 -0.66 -10.53 -8.48
N GLN A 217 -0.98 -10.27 -9.74
CA GLN A 217 -0.31 -10.92 -10.88
C GLN A 217 1.20 -10.65 -10.90
N TYR A 218 1.62 -9.39 -10.66
CA TYR A 218 3.04 -9.03 -10.56
C TYR A 218 3.71 -9.68 -9.36
N LEU A 219 3.11 -9.57 -8.18
CA LEU A 219 3.67 -10.08 -6.94
C LEU A 219 3.82 -11.61 -6.96
N LEU A 220 2.78 -12.33 -7.39
CA LEU A 220 2.79 -13.80 -7.48
C LEU A 220 3.74 -14.32 -8.55
N SER A 221 3.99 -13.54 -9.60
CA SER A 221 4.95 -13.89 -10.66
C SER A 221 6.40 -13.57 -10.30
N SER A 222 6.64 -12.82 -9.22
CA SER A 222 7.97 -12.48 -8.76
C SER A 222 8.76 -13.74 -8.38
N PRO A 223 10.08 -13.80 -8.64
CA PRO A 223 10.93 -14.88 -8.12
C PRO A 223 11.23 -14.75 -6.63
N LEU A 224 10.97 -13.58 -6.03
CA LEU A 224 11.29 -13.28 -4.64
C LEU A 224 10.18 -13.72 -3.69
N THR A 225 10.58 -14.15 -2.49
CA THR A 225 9.66 -14.72 -1.49
C THR A 225 8.71 -13.66 -0.91
N GLU A 226 9.22 -12.50 -0.52
CA GLU A 226 8.42 -11.45 0.12
C GLU A 226 7.27 -10.95 -0.76
N PRO A 227 7.47 -10.60 -2.06
CA PRO A 227 6.37 -10.26 -2.96
C PRO A 227 5.32 -11.37 -3.10
N LYS A 228 5.73 -12.62 -3.24
CA LYS A 228 4.79 -13.76 -3.34
C LYS A 228 3.91 -13.87 -2.11
N LEU A 229 4.51 -13.80 -0.92
CA LEU A 229 3.77 -13.84 0.35
C LEU A 229 2.77 -12.69 0.45
N LEU A 230 3.16 -11.49 0.02
CA LEU A 230 2.24 -10.35 -0.01
C LEU A 230 1.11 -10.58 -1.01
N GLY A 231 1.40 -11.07 -2.21
CA GLY A 231 0.40 -11.36 -3.23
C GLY A 231 -0.68 -12.34 -2.74
N GLU A 232 -0.30 -13.40 -2.03
CA GLU A 232 -1.26 -14.35 -1.43
C GLU A 232 -2.10 -13.69 -0.32
N LYS A 233 -1.51 -12.85 0.54
CA LYS A 233 -2.26 -12.13 1.58
C LYS A 233 -3.25 -11.13 1.00
N ILE A 234 -2.87 -10.36 -0.01
CA ILE A 234 -3.78 -9.46 -0.73
C ILE A 234 -4.93 -10.25 -1.35
N LYS A 235 -4.64 -11.39 -1.97
CA LYS A 235 -5.66 -12.26 -2.57
C LYS A 235 -6.66 -12.78 -1.52
N GLN A 236 -6.19 -13.13 -0.32
CA GLN A 236 -7.05 -13.52 0.79
C GLN A 236 -8.00 -12.39 1.20
N GLU A 237 -7.51 -11.17 1.35
CA GLU A 237 -8.33 -10.00 1.70
C GLU A 237 -9.31 -9.63 0.58
N LEU A 238 -8.92 -9.73 -0.70
CA LEU A 238 -9.82 -9.53 -1.83
C LEU A 238 -10.99 -10.51 -1.84
N SER A 239 -10.84 -11.71 -1.27
CA SER A 239 -11.93 -12.69 -1.19
C SER A 239 -13.13 -12.19 -0.41
N LEU A 240 -12.93 -11.24 0.51
CA LEU A 240 -13.98 -10.67 1.36
C LEU A 240 -14.97 -9.78 0.58
N SER A 241 -14.54 -9.21 -0.55
CA SER A 241 -15.33 -8.21 -1.29
C SER A 241 -15.45 -8.50 -2.78
N THR A 242 -14.54 -9.29 -3.36
CA THR A 242 -14.41 -9.45 -4.81
C THR A 242 -14.04 -10.89 -5.17
N SER A 243 -14.76 -11.87 -4.61
CA SER A 243 -14.44 -13.29 -4.72
C SER A 243 -14.43 -13.81 -6.16
N ARG A 244 -15.30 -13.28 -7.03
CA ARG A 244 -15.40 -13.68 -8.45
C ARG A 244 -14.18 -13.30 -9.27
N MET A 245 -13.37 -12.37 -8.76
CA MET A 245 -12.18 -11.88 -9.48
C MET A 245 -10.90 -12.64 -9.13
N LEU A 246 -10.92 -13.44 -8.07
CA LEU A 246 -9.72 -14.16 -7.57
C LEU A 246 -9.12 -15.11 -8.60
N LYS A 247 -9.94 -15.63 -9.52
CA LYS A 247 -9.47 -16.47 -10.63
C LYS A 247 -8.48 -15.75 -11.56
N HIS A 248 -8.53 -14.41 -11.58
CA HIS A 248 -7.60 -13.58 -12.36
C HIS A 248 -6.36 -13.16 -11.57
N ALA A 249 -6.40 -13.21 -10.23
CA ALA A 249 -5.29 -12.90 -9.32
C ALA A 249 -4.34 -14.10 -9.21
N VAL A 250 -3.65 -14.42 -10.28
CA VAL A 250 -2.78 -15.59 -10.40
C VAL A 250 -1.46 -15.24 -11.07
N GLU A 251 -0.46 -16.09 -10.88
CA GLU A 251 0.83 -16.01 -11.57
C GLU A 251 0.63 -15.93 -13.10
N LYS A 252 1.44 -15.12 -13.76
CA LYS A 252 1.45 -14.94 -15.21
C LYS A 252 2.76 -15.44 -15.80
N HIS A 253 2.70 -16.49 -16.60
CA HIS A 253 3.87 -17.10 -17.21
C HIS A 253 4.78 -16.10 -17.96
N GLN A 254 4.17 -15.12 -18.63
CA GLN A 254 4.93 -14.08 -19.35
C GLN A 254 5.73 -13.20 -18.37
N LEU A 255 5.14 -12.81 -17.23
CA LEU A 255 5.85 -12.03 -16.20
C LEU A 255 6.98 -12.84 -15.59
N CYS A 256 6.77 -14.13 -15.30
CA CYS A 256 7.83 -15.01 -14.80
C CYS A 256 9.02 -15.10 -15.77
N LYS A 257 8.76 -15.13 -17.06
CA LYS A 257 9.84 -15.11 -18.08
C LYS A 257 10.62 -13.79 -18.05
N VAL A 258 9.94 -12.67 -17.95
CA VAL A 258 10.58 -11.34 -17.87
C VAL A 258 11.46 -11.26 -16.63
N TYR A 259 10.94 -11.62 -15.45
CA TYR A 259 11.72 -11.62 -14.21
C TYR A 259 12.95 -12.52 -14.27
N ARG A 260 12.82 -13.75 -14.81
CA ARG A 260 13.96 -14.67 -14.97
C ARG A 260 15.02 -14.12 -15.92
N LYS A 261 14.63 -13.36 -16.93
CA LYS A 261 15.57 -12.71 -17.84
C LYS A 261 16.33 -11.59 -17.14
N SER A 262 15.64 -10.72 -16.40
CA SER A 262 16.27 -9.60 -15.69
C SER A 262 17.20 -9.99 -14.54
N LEU A 263 17.07 -11.22 -14.01
CA LEU A 263 18.01 -11.74 -12.99
C LEU A 263 19.29 -12.35 -13.60
N ARG A 264 19.36 -12.50 -14.94
CA ARG A 264 20.53 -13.07 -15.63
C ARG A 264 21.41 -12.01 -16.28
N THR A 265 20.95 -10.78 -16.32
CA THR A 265 21.67 -9.59 -16.77
C THR A 265 22.22 -8.81 -15.59
#